data_20927e94403223e6e5901d618140e893
#
_entry.id   20927e94403223e6e5901d618140e893
#
_cell.length_a   1.000
_cell.length_b   1.000
_cell.length_c   1.000
_cell.angle_alpha   90.00
_cell.angle_beta   90.00
_cell.angle_gamma   90.00
#
_symmetry.space_group_name_H-M   'P 1'
#
loop_
_entity.id
_entity.type
_entity.pdbx_description
1 polymer ?
#
loop_
_entity_poly.entity_id
_entity_poly.type
_entity_poly.pdbx_seq_one_letter_code
_entity_poly.pdbx_strand_id
1 'polypeptide(L)'
;MENKEKIRSLAENVWAYNAAFLRWGGLGLLVGGLGGFVGALFAKSVAWATAMRGANPWLLYLLPVGGLAIVGVYKLCRVSGVGTNEVFEGVRSNKGVSILLAPAIFLGTTITHLLGGSAGREGAALQIGGSVATFFGKLFRLNEEDRHMLTMCGMSGVFAAVFGTPMAACVFAIEVVSVGRFCTSALFPCIVSSASAYALALVMGVAPEHFLVENVPAFDISTMWRVLVIAILCAIASMLFCWAMHSGAKLFKKLFKNEFLRAAVGGVVVILLTLLVGTRAYNGGGMDVIERIFEEGVVRPEAFLLKIIFTSITIGAGFKGGEIVPTLFIGATLGGTLALLVGLSPAFGAAIGIAALFCGVTNCPIATILLSVELFGGESALFCMIAALVSFLFSGYFSLYSGQQLIYSKLSEKEINVHGH
;
A
#
# COMPACT_ATOMS: atom_id res chain seq x y z
N MET A 1 19.56 21.39 -48.76
CA MET A 1 20.27 20.60 -47.74
C MET A 1 19.50 20.57 -46.42
N GLU A 2 19.05 21.69 -45.91
CA GLU A 2 18.32 21.84 -44.64
C GLU A 2 17.05 20.93 -44.49
N ASN A 3 16.25 20.79 -45.56
CA ASN A 3 15.07 19.90 -45.55
C ASN A 3 15.43 18.41 -45.47
N LYS A 4 16.54 17.96 -46.02
CA LYS A 4 16.98 16.56 -45.91
C LYS A 4 17.52 16.24 -44.52
N GLU A 5 18.23 17.17 -43.89
CA GLU A 5 18.70 16.99 -42.50
C GLU A 5 17.54 16.98 -41.53
N LYS A 6 16.53 17.84 -41.73
CA LYS A 6 15.31 17.86 -40.91
C LYS A 6 14.47 16.56 -41.03
N ILE A 7 14.36 16.02 -42.26
CA ILE A 7 13.67 14.73 -42.49
C ILE A 7 14.46 13.58 -41.86
N ARG A 8 15.78 13.59 -41.94
CA ARG A 8 16.63 12.56 -41.32
C ARG A 8 16.57 12.60 -39.82
N SER A 9 16.61 13.77 -39.18
CA SER A 9 16.46 13.91 -37.73
C SER A 9 15.06 13.48 -37.26
N LEU A 10 14.01 13.77 -38.03
CA LEU A 10 12.65 13.27 -37.73
C LEU A 10 12.59 11.74 -37.83
N ALA A 11 13.19 11.13 -38.85
CA ALA A 11 13.19 9.67 -38.99
C ALA A 11 14.00 8.99 -37.86
N GLU A 12 15.15 9.55 -37.48
CA GLU A 12 15.96 9.06 -36.36
C GLU A 12 15.20 9.16 -35.02
N ASN A 13 14.49 10.27 -34.79
CA ASN A 13 13.64 10.43 -33.60
C ASN A 13 12.48 9.43 -33.59
N VAL A 14 11.75 9.25 -34.68
CA VAL A 14 10.66 8.28 -34.81
C VAL A 14 11.16 6.85 -34.51
N TRP A 15 12.34 6.51 -35.05
CA TRP A 15 12.94 5.20 -34.78
C TRP A 15 13.31 5.02 -33.31
N ALA A 16 13.90 6.04 -32.67
CA ALA A 16 14.25 6.00 -31.25
C ALA A 16 13.03 5.82 -30.37
N TYR A 17 11.91 6.53 -30.64
CA TYR A 17 10.66 6.37 -29.92
C TYR A 17 10.03 4.97 -30.11
N ASN A 18 10.04 4.44 -31.35
CA ASN A 18 9.55 3.08 -31.57
C ASN A 18 10.39 2.02 -30.87
N ALA A 19 11.69 2.14 -30.89
CA ALA A 19 12.61 1.25 -30.19
C ALA A 19 12.40 1.30 -28.67
N ALA A 20 12.23 2.50 -28.10
CA ALA A 20 11.90 2.68 -26.68
C ALA A 20 10.54 2.07 -26.32
N PHE A 21 9.52 2.28 -27.15
CA PHE A 21 8.18 1.70 -26.97
C PHE A 21 8.23 0.18 -26.95
N LEU A 22 8.88 -0.46 -27.92
CA LEU A 22 9.00 -1.91 -27.99
C LEU A 22 9.83 -2.46 -26.81
N ARG A 23 10.93 -1.81 -26.46
CA ARG A 23 11.78 -2.20 -25.34
C ARG A 23 11.04 -2.13 -24.02
N TRP A 24 10.44 -0.98 -23.68
CA TRP A 24 9.76 -0.76 -22.43
C TRP A 24 8.40 -1.49 -22.34
N GLY A 25 7.72 -1.62 -23.48
CA GLY A 25 6.52 -2.47 -23.58
C GLY A 25 6.85 -3.94 -23.30
N GLY A 26 7.92 -4.46 -23.91
CA GLY A 26 8.39 -5.83 -23.68
C GLY A 26 8.85 -6.09 -22.24
N LEU A 27 9.64 -5.18 -21.66
CA LEU A 27 10.08 -5.26 -20.26
C LEU A 27 8.90 -5.14 -19.30
N GLY A 28 7.95 -4.23 -19.56
CA GLY A 28 6.72 -4.06 -18.78
C GLY A 28 5.85 -5.32 -18.79
N LEU A 29 5.64 -5.93 -19.96
CA LEU A 29 4.91 -7.19 -20.10
C LEU A 29 5.59 -8.34 -19.36
N LEU A 30 6.91 -8.47 -19.48
CA LEU A 30 7.67 -9.53 -18.81
C LEU A 30 7.59 -9.40 -17.29
N VAL A 31 7.90 -8.21 -16.76
CA VAL A 31 7.88 -7.97 -15.31
C VAL A 31 6.45 -8.00 -14.79
N GLY A 32 5.48 -7.47 -15.54
CA GLY A 32 4.07 -7.53 -15.22
C GLY A 32 3.52 -8.96 -15.23
N GLY A 33 3.87 -9.78 -16.23
CA GLY A 33 3.48 -11.19 -16.27
C GLY A 33 4.03 -12.00 -15.10
N LEU A 34 5.33 -11.86 -14.81
CA LEU A 34 5.96 -12.52 -13.66
C LEU A 34 5.41 -11.98 -12.34
N GLY A 35 5.27 -10.65 -12.23
CA GLY A 35 4.69 -9.98 -11.08
C GLY A 35 3.24 -10.39 -10.84
N GLY A 36 2.46 -10.51 -11.91
CA GLY A 36 1.08 -10.98 -11.89
C GLY A 36 0.97 -12.41 -11.37
N PHE A 37 1.83 -13.31 -11.86
CA PHE A 37 1.88 -14.70 -11.39
C PHE A 37 2.22 -14.79 -9.91
N VAL A 38 3.33 -14.16 -9.47
CA VAL A 38 3.76 -14.18 -8.07
C VAL A 38 2.76 -13.45 -7.17
N GLY A 39 2.21 -12.33 -7.63
CA GLY A 39 1.20 -11.55 -6.92
C GLY A 39 -0.11 -12.32 -6.73
N ALA A 40 -0.58 -13.03 -7.76
CA ALA A 40 -1.76 -13.87 -7.66
C ALA A 40 -1.57 -15.05 -6.69
N LEU A 41 -0.40 -15.72 -6.75
CA LEU A 41 -0.05 -16.77 -5.77
C LEU A 41 -0.03 -16.21 -4.35
N PHE A 42 0.55 -15.02 -4.17
CA PHE A 42 0.62 -14.36 -2.87
C PHE A 42 -0.77 -13.99 -2.36
N ALA A 43 -1.63 -13.39 -3.19
CA ALA A 43 -3.00 -13.06 -2.82
C ALA A 43 -3.79 -14.30 -2.40
N LYS A 44 -3.70 -15.39 -3.16
CA LYS A 44 -4.33 -16.68 -2.83
C LYS A 44 -3.79 -17.29 -1.54
N SER A 45 -2.47 -17.21 -1.31
CA SER A 45 -1.84 -17.69 -0.09
C SER A 45 -2.34 -16.94 1.15
N VAL A 46 -2.49 -15.62 1.08
CA VAL A 46 -3.04 -14.79 2.16
C VAL A 46 -4.53 -15.05 2.36
N ALA A 47 -5.29 -15.21 1.28
CA ALA A 47 -6.71 -15.56 1.35
C ALA A 47 -6.92 -16.93 2.02
N TRP A 48 -6.14 -17.94 1.61
CA TRP A 48 -6.12 -19.25 2.26
C TRP A 48 -5.77 -19.15 3.74
N ALA A 49 -4.72 -18.42 4.10
CA ALA A 49 -4.31 -18.22 5.48
C ALA A 49 -5.42 -17.56 6.34
N THR A 50 -6.12 -16.58 5.77
CA THR A 50 -7.24 -15.90 6.42
C THR A 50 -8.43 -16.84 6.62
N ALA A 51 -8.78 -17.65 5.60
CA ALA A 51 -9.84 -18.64 5.69
C ALA A 51 -9.52 -19.74 6.73
N MET A 52 -8.28 -20.25 6.72
CA MET A 52 -7.80 -21.23 7.70
C MET A 52 -7.85 -20.70 9.13
N ARG A 53 -7.47 -19.44 9.35
CA ARG A 53 -7.62 -18.78 10.66
C ARG A 53 -9.08 -18.65 11.08
N GLY A 54 -9.97 -18.30 10.14
CA GLY A 54 -11.42 -18.21 10.39
C GLY A 54 -12.00 -19.54 10.85
N ALA A 55 -11.64 -20.63 10.16
CA ALA A 55 -12.06 -21.99 10.49
C ALA A 55 -11.42 -22.53 11.78
N ASN A 56 -10.23 -22.06 12.16
CA ASN A 56 -9.43 -22.56 13.26
C ASN A 56 -9.04 -21.46 14.25
N PRO A 57 -9.96 -21.01 15.11
CA PRO A 57 -9.71 -19.90 16.04
C PRO A 57 -8.52 -20.09 16.99
N TRP A 58 -8.11 -21.31 17.27
CA TRP A 58 -6.97 -21.62 18.13
C TRP A 58 -5.61 -21.22 17.52
N LEU A 59 -5.52 -21.04 16.20
CA LEU A 59 -4.30 -20.61 15.51
C LEU A 59 -3.74 -19.29 16.06
N LEU A 60 -4.60 -18.42 16.59
CA LEU A 60 -4.18 -17.17 17.22
C LEU A 60 -3.16 -17.40 18.35
N TYR A 61 -3.31 -18.46 19.13
CA TYR A 61 -2.40 -18.75 20.26
C TYR A 61 -1.00 -19.15 19.81
N LEU A 62 -0.82 -19.50 18.53
CA LEU A 62 0.49 -19.78 17.95
C LEU A 62 1.20 -18.53 17.41
N LEU A 63 0.62 -17.33 17.53
CA LEU A 63 1.19 -16.08 17.03
C LEU A 63 2.65 -15.84 17.53
N PRO A 64 3.01 -16.09 18.81
CA PRO A 64 4.40 -15.97 19.27
C PRO A 64 5.36 -16.89 18.52
N VAL A 65 4.95 -18.14 18.26
CA VAL A 65 5.75 -19.13 17.51
C VAL A 65 5.90 -18.68 16.05
N GLY A 66 4.83 -18.15 15.45
CA GLY A 66 4.88 -17.56 14.12
C GLY A 66 5.85 -16.39 14.03
N GLY A 67 5.91 -15.54 15.06
CA GLY A 67 6.89 -14.46 15.15
C GLY A 67 8.33 -14.98 15.13
N LEU A 68 8.61 -16.04 15.88
CA LEU A 68 9.93 -16.72 15.85
C LEU A 68 10.26 -17.25 14.45
N ALA A 69 9.28 -17.92 13.81
CA ALA A 69 9.45 -18.45 12.46
C ALA A 69 9.74 -17.35 11.43
N ILE A 70 9.03 -16.22 11.48
CA ILE A 70 9.24 -15.06 10.60
C ILE A 70 10.66 -14.51 10.76
N VAL A 71 11.14 -14.30 11.99
CA VAL A 71 12.52 -13.85 12.26
C VAL A 71 13.52 -14.86 11.72
N GLY A 72 13.26 -16.16 11.90
CA GLY A 72 14.11 -17.25 11.37
C GLY A 72 14.22 -17.19 9.85
N VAL A 73 13.09 -17.06 9.13
CA VAL A 73 13.05 -16.93 7.67
C VAL A 73 13.86 -15.72 7.19
N TYR A 74 13.69 -14.56 7.84
CA TYR A 74 14.40 -13.33 7.47
C TYR A 74 15.92 -13.44 7.70
N LYS A 75 16.34 -14.12 8.75
CA LYS A 75 17.77 -14.41 8.99
C LYS A 75 18.33 -15.42 7.99
N LEU A 76 17.59 -16.47 7.66
CA LEU A 76 17.98 -17.47 6.66
C LEU A 76 18.16 -16.81 5.27
N CYS A 77 17.23 -15.92 4.88
CA CYS A 77 17.31 -15.17 3.64
C CYS A 77 18.33 -14.01 3.68
N ARG A 78 18.96 -13.72 4.82
CA ARG A 78 19.90 -12.60 5.02
C ARG A 78 19.33 -11.23 4.67
N VAL A 79 18.02 -11.02 4.97
CA VAL A 79 17.28 -9.78 4.72
C VAL A 79 16.72 -9.17 6.02
N SER A 80 17.35 -9.45 7.16
CA SER A 80 16.97 -8.87 8.45
C SER A 80 17.01 -7.34 8.38
N GLY A 81 15.93 -6.70 8.84
CA GLY A 81 15.79 -5.24 8.83
C GLY A 81 15.35 -4.65 7.49
N VAL A 82 15.25 -5.44 6.42
CA VAL A 82 14.79 -4.96 5.10
C VAL A 82 13.25 -4.95 5.06
N GLY A 83 12.68 -3.89 4.49
CA GLY A 83 11.25 -3.67 4.32
C GLY A 83 10.93 -2.74 3.15
N THR A 84 9.75 -2.09 3.19
CA THR A 84 9.28 -1.19 2.11
C THR A 84 10.20 0.02 1.92
N ASN A 85 10.76 0.56 3.01
CA ASN A 85 11.66 1.72 2.96
C ASN A 85 12.92 1.44 2.13
N GLU A 86 13.52 0.26 2.31
CA GLU A 86 14.72 -0.16 1.56
C GLU A 86 14.41 -0.40 0.09
N VAL A 87 13.17 -0.79 -0.26
CA VAL A 87 12.73 -0.86 -1.66
C VAL A 87 12.67 0.54 -2.27
N PHE A 88 12.11 1.52 -1.58
CA PHE A 88 12.05 2.92 -2.05
C PHE A 88 13.45 3.54 -2.17
N GLU A 89 14.34 3.27 -1.21
CA GLU A 89 15.74 3.66 -1.33
C GLU A 89 16.41 2.99 -2.52
N GLY A 90 16.11 1.71 -2.79
CA GLY A 90 16.63 0.96 -3.93
C GLY A 90 16.20 1.51 -5.29
N VAL A 91 15.03 2.18 -5.38
CA VAL A 91 14.61 2.92 -6.59
C VAL A 91 15.42 4.20 -6.79
N ARG A 92 15.92 4.82 -5.71
CA ARG A 92 16.67 6.09 -5.76
C ARG A 92 18.18 5.94 -5.70
N SER A 93 18.65 4.77 -5.30
CA SER A 93 20.08 4.49 -5.10
C SER A 93 20.52 3.22 -5.83
N ASN A 94 21.81 3.13 -6.09
CA ASN A 94 22.42 1.96 -6.73
C ASN A 94 22.44 0.68 -5.91
N LYS A 95 22.00 0.69 -4.63
CA LYS A 95 22.14 -0.46 -3.73
C LYS A 95 21.29 -1.66 -4.17
N GLY A 96 20.17 -1.42 -4.85
CA GLY A 96 19.25 -2.47 -5.27
C GLY A 96 18.70 -3.31 -4.12
N VAL A 97 17.63 -4.05 -4.37
CA VAL A 97 16.97 -4.90 -3.39
C VAL A 97 17.35 -6.37 -3.60
N SER A 98 17.54 -7.14 -2.53
CA SER A 98 17.82 -8.57 -2.64
C SER A 98 16.62 -9.34 -3.15
N ILE A 99 16.81 -10.27 -4.09
CA ILE A 99 15.75 -11.18 -4.57
C ILE A 99 15.19 -12.06 -3.43
N LEU A 100 16.01 -12.37 -2.42
CA LEU A 100 15.61 -13.18 -1.27
C LEU A 100 14.59 -12.47 -0.37
N LEU A 101 14.37 -11.15 -0.55
CA LEU A 101 13.31 -10.44 0.13
C LEU A 101 11.93 -10.94 -0.34
N ALA A 102 11.76 -11.26 -1.62
CA ALA A 102 10.47 -11.72 -2.16
C ALA A 102 9.94 -12.97 -1.43
N PRO A 103 10.66 -14.11 -1.35
CA PRO A 103 10.17 -15.26 -0.59
C PRO A 103 10.09 -14.99 0.92
N ALA A 104 10.96 -14.17 1.50
CA ALA A 104 10.93 -13.86 2.92
C ALA A 104 9.67 -13.08 3.31
N ILE A 105 9.31 -12.02 2.57
CA ILE A 105 8.09 -11.25 2.85
C ILE A 105 6.83 -12.03 2.49
N PHE A 106 6.85 -12.85 1.43
CA PHE A 106 5.75 -13.74 1.05
C PHE A 106 5.39 -14.67 2.21
N LEU A 107 6.37 -15.44 2.70
CA LEU A 107 6.17 -16.37 3.82
C LEU A 107 5.84 -15.62 5.11
N GLY A 108 6.57 -14.54 5.42
CA GLY A 108 6.35 -13.76 6.63
C GLY A 108 4.94 -13.18 6.72
N THR A 109 4.42 -12.63 5.62
CA THR A 109 3.06 -12.08 5.56
C THR A 109 2.00 -13.18 5.65
N THR A 110 2.20 -14.31 4.95
CA THR A 110 1.29 -15.46 5.02
C THR A 110 1.20 -16.00 6.45
N ILE A 111 2.32 -16.15 7.15
CA ILE A 111 2.36 -16.59 8.57
C ILE A 111 1.64 -15.56 9.46
N THR A 112 1.88 -14.26 9.26
CA THR A 112 1.21 -13.20 10.03
C THR A 112 -0.32 -13.29 9.88
N HIS A 113 -0.84 -13.46 8.67
CA HIS A 113 -2.29 -13.57 8.40
C HIS A 113 -2.86 -14.88 8.95
N LEU A 114 -2.14 -15.99 8.81
CA LEU A 114 -2.57 -17.30 9.31
C LEU A 114 -2.77 -17.30 10.82
N LEU A 115 -1.89 -16.62 11.54
CA LEU A 115 -1.88 -16.62 13.00
C LEU A 115 -2.56 -15.38 13.62
N GLY A 116 -3.08 -14.48 12.81
CA GLY A 116 -3.92 -13.37 13.29
C GLY A 116 -3.17 -12.10 13.71
N GLY A 117 -1.95 -11.89 13.22
CA GLY A 117 -1.30 -10.58 13.32
C GLY A 117 -2.05 -9.52 12.51
N SER A 118 -2.15 -8.30 13.02
CA SER A 118 -2.85 -7.19 12.36
C SER A 118 -1.96 -6.54 11.30
N ALA A 119 -2.17 -6.90 10.04
CA ALA A 119 -1.42 -6.38 8.90
C ALA A 119 -2.21 -6.59 7.59
N GLY A 120 -1.86 -5.85 6.56
CA GLY A 120 -2.32 -6.01 5.19
C GLY A 120 -1.34 -6.82 4.33
N ARG A 121 -1.60 -6.87 3.03
CA ARG A 121 -0.81 -7.61 2.03
C ARG A 121 -0.16 -6.68 0.98
N GLU A 122 -0.69 -5.48 0.78
CA GLU A 122 -0.31 -4.59 -0.33
C GLU A 122 1.11 -4.01 -0.17
N GLY A 123 1.51 -3.62 1.04
CA GLY A 123 2.90 -3.19 1.30
C GLY A 123 3.91 -4.32 1.06
N ALA A 124 3.53 -5.57 1.33
CA ALA A 124 4.33 -6.74 0.98
C ALA A 124 4.41 -6.94 -0.55
N ALA A 125 3.33 -6.65 -1.28
CA ALA A 125 3.31 -6.70 -2.74
C ALA A 125 4.35 -5.76 -3.37
N LEU A 126 4.49 -4.52 -2.85
CA LEU A 126 5.53 -3.58 -3.29
C LEU A 126 6.94 -4.15 -3.09
N GLN A 127 7.19 -4.82 -1.95
CA GLN A 127 8.47 -5.43 -1.65
C GLN A 127 8.78 -6.62 -2.57
N ILE A 128 7.79 -7.48 -2.83
CA ILE A 128 7.93 -8.60 -3.78
C ILE A 128 8.24 -8.05 -5.19
N GLY A 129 7.44 -7.10 -5.67
CA GLY A 129 7.58 -6.53 -7.00
C GLY A 129 8.91 -5.83 -7.21
N GLY A 130 9.29 -4.96 -6.27
CA GLY A 130 10.58 -4.26 -6.31
C GLY A 130 11.78 -5.20 -6.27
N SER A 131 11.72 -6.26 -5.46
CA SER A 131 12.77 -7.27 -5.35
C SER A 131 12.94 -8.08 -6.65
N VAL A 132 11.83 -8.58 -7.21
CA VAL A 132 11.82 -9.34 -8.47
C VAL A 132 12.34 -8.48 -9.63
N ALA A 133 11.83 -7.26 -9.76
CA ALA A 133 12.23 -6.36 -10.84
C ALA A 133 13.71 -5.93 -10.75
N THR A 134 14.21 -5.67 -9.54
CA THR A 134 15.64 -5.37 -9.33
C THR A 134 16.52 -6.55 -9.77
N PHE A 135 16.10 -7.78 -9.51
CA PHE A 135 16.82 -8.98 -9.96
C PHE A 135 16.89 -9.04 -11.50
N PHE A 136 15.77 -8.84 -12.20
CA PHE A 136 15.75 -8.82 -13.66
C PHE A 136 16.54 -7.66 -14.24
N GLY A 137 16.50 -6.48 -13.62
CA GLY A 137 17.32 -5.33 -14.03
C GLY A 137 18.83 -5.64 -13.98
N LYS A 138 19.29 -6.40 -12.99
CA LYS A 138 20.67 -6.89 -12.91
C LYS A 138 20.96 -7.98 -13.94
N LEU A 139 20.04 -8.93 -14.12
CA LEU A 139 20.17 -10.03 -15.08
C LEU A 139 20.31 -9.53 -16.50
N PHE A 140 19.52 -8.52 -16.90
CA PHE A 140 19.56 -7.89 -18.22
C PHE A 140 20.65 -6.82 -18.34
N ARG A 141 21.45 -6.61 -17.30
CA ARG A 141 22.54 -5.61 -17.25
C ARG A 141 22.07 -4.21 -17.64
N LEU A 142 20.89 -3.83 -17.18
CA LEU A 142 20.34 -2.50 -17.43
C LEU A 142 21.19 -1.44 -16.71
N ASN A 143 21.25 -0.23 -17.30
CA ASN A 143 21.86 0.92 -16.64
C ASN A 143 21.07 1.31 -15.38
N GLU A 144 21.58 2.26 -14.63
CA GLU A 144 21.01 2.65 -13.33
C GLU A 144 19.58 3.21 -13.47
N GLU A 145 19.38 4.14 -14.38
CA GLU A 145 18.07 4.77 -14.62
C GLU A 145 17.02 3.75 -15.05
N ASP A 146 17.38 2.86 -15.98
CA ASP A 146 16.50 1.78 -16.45
C ASP A 146 16.14 0.80 -15.32
N ARG A 147 17.09 0.52 -14.40
CA ARG A 147 16.81 -0.33 -13.23
C ARG A 147 15.81 0.32 -12.26
N HIS A 148 15.92 1.65 -12.06
CA HIS A 148 14.98 2.39 -11.24
C HIS A 148 13.57 2.30 -11.84
N MET A 149 13.43 2.56 -13.15
CA MET A 149 12.15 2.42 -13.85
C MET A 149 11.60 0.99 -13.78
N LEU A 150 12.44 -0.03 -14.00
CA LEU A 150 12.01 -1.41 -13.95
C LEU A 150 11.55 -1.81 -12.53
N THR A 151 12.19 -1.29 -11.48
CA THR A 151 11.79 -1.53 -10.09
C THR A 151 10.39 -0.96 -9.82
N MET A 152 10.09 0.26 -10.32
CA MET A 152 8.74 0.82 -10.25
C MET A 152 7.72 -0.03 -11.04
N CYS A 153 8.09 -0.58 -12.21
CA CYS A 153 7.23 -1.52 -12.95
C CYS A 153 6.89 -2.76 -12.13
N GLY A 154 7.88 -3.34 -11.43
CA GLY A 154 7.62 -4.51 -10.58
C GLY A 154 6.73 -4.19 -9.39
N MET A 155 6.96 -3.06 -8.73
CA MET A 155 6.09 -2.58 -7.65
C MET A 155 4.65 -2.41 -8.15
N SER A 156 4.47 -1.72 -9.28
CA SER A 156 3.18 -1.49 -9.93
C SER A 156 2.47 -2.81 -10.29
N GLY A 157 3.17 -3.75 -10.94
CA GLY A 157 2.60 -5.01 -11.40
C GLY A 157 2.11 -5.90 -10.24
N VAL A 158 2.96 -6.14 -9.23
CA VAL A 158 2.57 -7.01 -8.11
C VAL A 158 1.48 -6.35 -7.25
N PHE A 159 1.52 -5.03 -7.06
CA PHE A 159 0.45 -4.32 -6.36
C PHE A 159 -0.89 -4.46 -7.10
N ALA A 160 -0.91 -4.25 -8.43
CA ALA A 160 -2.10 -4.40 -9.25
C ALA A 160 -2.68 -5.83 -9.19
N ALA A 161 -1.82 -6.86 -9.23
CA ALA A 161 -2.24 -8.25 -9.14
C ALA A 161 -2.85 -8.62 -7.77
N VAL A 162 -2.38 -8.00 -6.69
CA VAL A 162 -2.84 -8.29 -5.32
C VAL A 162 -4.09 -7.51 -4.96
N PHE A 163 -4.20 -6.26 -5.43
CA PHE A 163 -5.26 -5.35 -5.01
C PHE A 163 -6.36 -5.15 -6.07
N GLY A 164 -6.05 -5.42 -7.34
CA GLY A 164 -7.03 -5.32 -8.41
C GLY A 164 -7.25 -3.90 -8.96
N THR A 165 -6.32 -2.96 -8.71
CA THR A 165 -6.41 -1.55 -9.09
C THR A 165 -5.23 -1.13 -9.96
N PRO A 166 -5.22 -1.46 -11.27
CA PRO A 166 -4.07 -1.26 -12.14
C PRO A 166 -3.71 0.20 -12.40
N MET A 167 -4.67 1.13 -12.47
CA MET A 167 -4.40 2.55 -12.67
C MET A 167 -3.75 3.17 -11.42
N ALA A 168 -4.34 2.93 -10.27
CA ALA A 168 -3.79 3.39 -8.99
C ALA A 168 -2.41 2.77 -8.72
N ALA A 169 -2.23 1.49 -8.99
CA ALA A 169 -0.96 0.78 -8.81
C ALA A 169 0.17 1.39 -9.65
N CYS A 170 -0.12 1.73 -10.92
CA CYS A 170 0.83 2.38 -11.80
C CYS A 170 1.32 3.71 -11.23
N VAL A 171 0.39 4.58 -10.89
CA VAL A 171 0.71 5.93 -10.39
C VAL A 171 1.30 5.88 -8.98
N PHE A 172 0.78 5.00 -8.12
CA PHE A 172 1.29 4.84 -6.76
C PHE A 172 2.76 4.42 -6.72
N ALA A 173 3.17 3.47 -7.57
CA ALA A 173 4.56 3.04 -7.63
C ALA A 173 5.53 4.17 -8.03
N ILE A 174 5.06 5.16 -8.79
CA ILE A 174 5.85 6.33 -9.20
C ILE A 174 5.82 7.42 -8.12
N GLU A 175 4.63 7.71 -7.60
CA GLU A 175 4.39 8.84 -6.70
C GLU A 175 4.94 8.59 -5.28
N VAL A 176 4.84 7.35 -4.78
CA VAL A 176 5.20 7.02 -3.39
C VAL A 176 6.69 7.12 -3.11
N VAL A 177 7.54 6.94 -4.10
CA VAL A 177 9.00 6.96 -3.94
C VAL A 177 9.52 8.39 -3.67
N SER A 178 8.97 9.37 -4.40
CA SER A 178 9.43 10.77 -4.34
C SER A 178 8.26 11.72 -4.54
N VAL A 179 7.71 12.22 -3.45
CA VAL A 179 6.57 13.15 -3.48
C VAL A 179 7.02 14.51 -4.05
N GLY A 180 6.27 15.00 -5.05
CA GLY A 180 6.56 16.24 -5.75
C GLY A 180 7.46 16.06 -6.98
N ARG A 181 8.02 14.87 -7.23
CA ARG A 181 8.76 14.56 -8.46
C ARG A 181 8.18 13.35 -9.15
N PHE A 182 7.42 13.58 -10.21
CA PHE A 182 6.77 12.53 -10.97
C PHE A 182 7.62 12.08 -12.16
N CYS A 183 8.05 10.81 -12.18
CA CYS A 183 8.84 10.24 -13.28
C CYS A 183 7.92 9.84 -14.44
N THR A 184 7.63 10.78 -15.36
CA THR A 184 6.72 10.55 -16.49
C THR A 184 7.19 9.46 -17.45
N SER A 185 8.51 9.27 -17.60
CA SER A 185 9.07 8.19 -18.45
C SER A 185 8.75 6.79 -17.92
N ALA A 186 8.50 6.65 -16.62
CA ALA A 186 8.08 5.37 -16.02
C ALA A 186 6.60 5.06 -16.23
N LEU A 187 5.77 6.04 -16.64
CA LEU A 187 4.32 5.87 -16.71
C LEU A 187 3.92 4.77 -17.70
N PHE A 188 4.48 4.82 -18.93
CA PHE A 188 4.16 3.81 -19.96
C PHE A 188 4.56 2.38 -19.53
N PRO A 189 5.80 2.09 -19.10
CA PRO A 189 6.15 0.74 -18.68
C PRO A 189 5.42 0.29 -17.40
N CYS A 190 5.10 1.19 -16.46
CA CYS A 190 4.34 0.85 -15.27
C CYS A 190 2.88 0.49 -15.58
N ILE A 191 2.20 1.20 -16.50
CA ILE A 191 0.83 0.85 -16.88
C ILE A 191 0.78 -0.48 -17.65
N VAL A 192 1.76 -0.75 -18.52
CA VAL A 192 1.88 -2.04 -19.20
C VAL A 192 2.08 -3.17 -18.18
N SER A 193 2.94 -2.95 -17.19
CA SER A 193 3.20 -3.92 -16.13
C SER A 193 1.97 -4.15 -15.24
N SER A 194 1.31 -3.09 -14.78
CA SER A 194 0.13 -3.21 -13.91
C SER A 194 -1.06 -3.85 -14.64
N ALA A 195 -1.32 -3.46 -15.88
CA ALA A 195 -2.42 -4.00 -16.67
C ALA A 195 -2.21 -5.49 -17.00
N SER A 196 -0.99 -5.89 -17.42
CA SER A 196 -0.69 -7.29 -17.70
C SER A 196 -0.71 -8.16 -16.44
N ALA A 197 -0.22 -7.63 -15.32
CA ALA A 197 -0.27 -8.32 -14.03
C ALA A 197 -1.70 -8.50 -13.52
N TYR A 198 -2.52 -7.46 -13.62
CA TYR A 198 -3.94 -7.51 -13.29
C TYR A 198 -4.71 -8.52 -14.15
N ALA A 199 -4.51 -8.48 -15.47
CA ALA A 199 -5.14 -9.43 -16.39
C ALA A 199 -4.78 -10.88 -16.04
N LEU A 200 -3.50 -11.17 -15.74
CA LEU A 200 -3.06 -12.49 -15.33
C LEU A 200 -3.66 -12.89 -13.97
N ALA A 201 -3.73 -11.98 -13.02
CA ALA A 201 -4.34 -12.24 -11.71
C ALA A 201 -5.83 -12.60 -11.83
N LEU A 202 -6.58 -11.93 -12.72
CA LEU A 202 -7.97 -12.27 -13.02
C LEU A 202 -8.09 -13.69 -13.62
N VAL A 203 -7.24 -14.02 -14.59
CA VAL A 203 -7.21 -15.39 -15.18
C VAL A 203 -6.89 -16.43 -14.11
N MET A 204 -6.04 -16.09 -13.15
CA MET A 204 -5.73 -16.95 -12.01
C MET A 204 -6.83 -16.97 -10.93
N GLY A 205 -7.93 -16.23 -11.09
CA GLY A 205 -9.07 -16.21 -10.18
C GLY A 205 -8.85 -15.36 -8.91
N VAL A 206 -8.06 -14.29 -8.99
CA VAL A 206 -7.99 -13.26 -7.95
C VAL A 206 -9.03 -12.19 -8.30
N ALA A 207 -10.04 -12.02 -7.44
CA ALA A 207 -11.04 -10.99 -7.61
C ALA A 207 -10.48 -9.61 -7.22
N PRO A 208 -10.81 -8.53 -7.96
CA PRO A 208 -10.48 -7.18 -7.55
C PRO A 208 -11.30 -6.75 -6.34
N GLU A 209 -10.72 -5.91 -5.49
CA GLU A 209 -11.45 -5.25 -4.42
C GLU A 209 -12.35 -4.16 -5.04
N HIS A 210 -13.63 -4.17 -4.68
CA HIS A 210 -14.59 -3.17 -5.15
C HIS A 210 -15.69 -2.98 -4.10
N PHE A 211 -16.03 -1.73 -3.80
CA PHE A 211 -17.03 -1.38 -2.80
C PHE A 211 -18.10 -0.49 -3.43
N LEU A 212 -19.33 -0.93 -3.37
CA LEU A 212 -20.44 -0.14 -3.91
C LEU A 212 -20.81 0.98 -2.94
N VAL A 213 -20.80 2.23 -3.43
CA VAL A 213 -21.28 3.38 -2.68
C VAL A 213 -22.66 3.75 -3.21
N GLU A 214 -23.69 3.28 -2.53
CA GLU A 214 -25.07 3.63 -2.87
C GLU A 214 -25.44 5.04 -2.37
N ASN A 215 -26.34 5.71 -3.09
CA ASN A 215 -26.91 6.99 -2.69
C ASN A 215 -25.86 8.08 -2.42
N VAL A 216 -24.96 8.29 -3.37
CA VAL A 216 -24.00 9.42 -3.31
C VAL A 216 -24.81 10.74 -3.24
N PRO A 217 -24.59 11.60 -2.23
CA PRO A 217 -25.34 12.82 -2.06
C PRO A 217 -25.06 13.83 -3.19
N ALA A 218 -25.99 14.78 -3.39
CA ALA A 218 -25.76 15.87 -4.33
C ALA A 218 -24.54 16.71 -3.95
N PHE A 219 -23.87 17.24 -4.98
CA PHE A 219 -22.73 18.14 -4.80
C PHE A 219 -23.24 19.56 -4.48
N ASP A 220 -23.42 19.83 -3.21
CA ASP A 220 -23.89 21.11 -2.66
C ASP A 220 -23.06 21.58 -1.46
N ILE A 221 -23.28 22.81 -1.02
CA ILE A 221 -22.56 23.41 0.11
C ILE A 221 -22.80 22.61 1.40
N SER A 222 -24.00 22.06 1.57
CA SER A 222 -24.37 21.27 2.76
C SER A 222 -23.58 19.96 2.83
N THR A 223 -23.38 19.29 1.74
CA THR A 223 -22.57 18.07 1.64
C THR A 223 -21.08 18.39 1.77
N MET A 224 -20.63 19.49 1.12
CA MET A 224 -19.22 19.85 1.08
C MET A 224 -18.60 20.11 2.46
N TRP A 225 -19.26 20.90 3.32
CA TRP A 225 -18.69 21.15 4.66
C TRP A 225 -18.60 19.87 5.50
N ARG A 226 -19.55 18.93 5.32
CA ARG A 226 -19.53 17.63 6.01
C ARG A 226 -18.35 16.77 5.54
N VAL A 227 -18.11 16.72 4.23
CA VAL A 227 -16.95 16.04 3.64
C VAL A 227 -15.64 16.66 4.13
N LEU A 228 -15.56 17.99 4.19
CA LEU A 228 -14.36 18.68 4.72
C LEU A 228 -14.09 18.32 6.18
N VAL A 229 -15.11 18.26 7.03
CA VAL A 229 -14.96 17.84 8.45
C VAL A 229 -14.42 16.42 8.53
N ILE A 230 -15.01 15.47 7.78
CA ILE A 230 -14.54 14.09 7.75
C ILE A 230 -13.08 14.04 7.28
N ALA A 231 -12.74 14.74 6.21
CA ALA A 231 -11.39 14.74 5.63
C ALA A 231 -10.34 15.29 6.61
N ILE A 232 -10.63 16.39 7.32
CA ILE A 232 -9.71 16.97 8.30
C ILE A 232 -9.50 16.03 9.49
N LEU A 233 -10.56 15.42 10.01
CA LEU A 233 -10.44 14.47 11.13
C LEU A 233 -9.71 13.19 10.71
N CYS A 234 -9.91 12.71 9.48
CA CYS A 234 -9.13 11.61 8.92
C CYS A 234 -7.66 11.99 8.70
N ALA A 235 -7.36 13.25 8.33
CA ALA A 235 -5.97 13.73 8.25
C ALA A 235 -5.28 13.70 9.63
N ILE A 236 -5.97 14.11 10.69
CA ILE A 236 -5.45 14.01 12.06
C ILE A 236 -5.23 12.54 12.45
N ALA A 237 -6.17 11.66 12.12
CA ALA A 237 -6.02 10.22 12.37
C ALA A 237 -4.87 9.60 11.57
N SER A 238 -4.58 10.10 10.35
CA SER A 238 -3.44 9.66 9.54
C SER A 238 -2.10 10.00 10.23
N MET A 239 -1.97 11.20 10.79
CA MET A 239 -0.79 11.59 11.57
C MET A 239 -0.64 10.72 12.83
N LEU A 240 -1.76 10.46 13.53
CA LEU A 240 -1.77 9.58 14.70
C LEU A 240 -1.31 8.17 14.34
N PHE A 241 -1.79 7.63 13.22
CA PHE A 241 -1.39 6.30 12.76
C PHE A 241 0.09 6.24 12.38
N CYS A 242 0.61 7.20 11.62
CA CYS A 242 2.04 7.30 11.32
C CYS A 242 2.88 7.37 12.59
N TRP A 243 2.50 8.25 13.53
CA TRP A 243 3.18 8.38 14.81
C TRP A 243 3.16 7.08 15.62
N ALA A 244 2.01 6.40 15.70
CA ALA A 244 1.86 5.13 16.42
C ALA A 244 2.73 4.03 15.80
N MET A 245 2.79 3.93 14.47
CA MET A 245 3.62 2.95 13.77
C MET A 245 5.11 3.16 14.06
N HIS A 246 5.60 4.39 13.90
CA HIS A 246 7.01 4.72 14.16
C HIS A 246 7.38 4.61 15.64
N SER A 247 6.51 5.09 16.53
CA SER A 247 6.74 5.03 17.98
C SER A 247 6.67 3.60 18.50
N GLY A 248 5.72 2.80 18.02
CA GLY A 248 5.60 1.38 18.35
C GLY A 248 6.87 0.61 17.96
N ALA A 249 7.37 0.80 16.75
CA ALA A 249 8.60 0.16 16.27
C ALA A 249 9.82 0.57 17.11
N LYS A 250 9.95 1.87 17.43
CA LYS A 250 11.04 2.38 18.30
C LYS A 250 10.95 1.81 19.72
N LEU A 251 9.76 1.76 20.29
CA LEU A 251 9.50 1.23 21.63
C LEU A 251 9.89 -0.25 21.73
N PHE A 252 9.38 -1.08 20.81
CA PHE A 252 9.69 -2.50 20.80
C PHE A 252 11.18 -2.78 20.60
N LYS A 253 11.88 -2.01 19.72
CA LYS A 253 13.34 -2.11 19.54
C LYS A 253 14.11 -1.68 20.79
N LYS A 254 13.62 -0.68 21.51
CA LYS A 254 14.25 -0.20 22.76
C LYS A 254 14.09 -1.21 23.91
N LEU A 255 12.91 -1.78 24.07
CA LEU A 255 12.60 -2.75 25.15
C LEU A 255 13.23 -4.13 24.88
N PHE A 256 13.20 -4.57 23.62
CA PHE A 256 13.64 -5.93 23.24
C PHE A 256 14.67 -5.87 22.11
N LYS A 257 15.95 -5.87 22.47
CA LYS A 257 17.06 -5.87 21.51
C LYS A 257 17.12 -7.18 20.69
N ASN A 258 16.72 -8.31 21.30
CA ASN A 258 16.66 -9.59 20.60
C ASN A 258 15.39 -9.65 19.74
N GLU A 259 15.55 -9.83 18.42
CA GLU A 259 14.44 -9.87 17.45
C GLU A 259 13.48 -11.04 17.72
N PHE A 260 13.97 -12.20 18.15
CA PHE A 260 13.14 -13.35 18.48
C PHE A 260 12.27 -13.07 19.71
N LEU A 261 12.86 -12.54 20.78
CA LEU A 261 12.12 -12.18 21.98
C LEU A 261 11.09 -11.09 21.69
N ARG A 262 11.47 -10.09 20.87
CA ARG A 262 10.58 -9.00 20.46
C ARG A 262 9.34 -9.52 19.73
N ALA A 263 9.53 -10.42 18.75
CA ALA A 263 8.42 -11.01 18.00
C ALA A 263 7.55 -11.91 18.88
N ALA A 264 8.14 -12.73 19.75
CA ALA A 264 7.37 -13.57 20.67
C ALA A 264 6.51 -12.75 21.63
N VAL A 265 7.10 -11.74 22.29
CA VAL A 265 6.37 -10.84 23.21
C VAL A 265 5.28 -10.07 22.47
N GLY A 266 5.55 -9.56 21.28
CA GLY A 266 4.53 -8.89 20.46
C GLY A 266 3.36 -9.80 20.12
N GLY A 267 3.63 -11.07 19.79
CA GLY A 267 2.59 -12.08 19.58
C GLY A 267 1.72 -12.30 20.82
N VAL A 268 2.34 -12.42 22.01
CA VAL A 268 1.61 -12.52 23.27
C VAL A 268 0.74 -11.29 23.53
N VAL A 269 1.27 -10.09 23.31
CA VAL A 269 0.52 -8.83 23.50
C VAL A 269 -0.70 -8.76 22.57
N VAL A 270 -0.58 -9.15 21.30
CA VAL A 270 -1.71 -9.19 20.37
C VAL A 270 -2.76 -10.19 20.81
N ILE A 271 -2.38 -11.38 21.33
CA ILE A 271 -3.32 -12.36 21.90
C ILE A 271 -4.08 -11.76 23.08
N LEU A 272 -3.36 -11.17 24.03
CA LEU A 272 -3.97 -10.57 25.23
C LEU A 272 -4.94 -9.43 24.85
N LEU A 273 -4.57 -8.57 23.90
CA LEU A 273 -5.46 -7.53 23.40
C LEU A 273 -6.70 -8.10 22.72
N THR A 274 -6.55 -9.17 21.92
CA THR A 274 -7.69 -9.83 21.27
C THR A 274 -8.66 -10.42 22.31
N LEU A 275 -8.14 -11.03 23.37
CA LEU A 275 -8.95 -11.57 24.47
C LEU A 275 -9.62 -10.45 25.27
N LEU A 276 -8.92 -9.35 25.54
CA LEU A 276 -9.44 -8.20 26.27
C LEU A 276 -10.59 -7.52 25.52
N VAL A 277 -10.45 -7.34 24.21
CA VAL A 277 -11.47 -6.71 23.36
C VAL A 277 -12.63 -7.66 23.06
N GLY A 278 -12.44 -8.97 23.22
CA GLY A 278 -13.47 -10.00 23.03
C GLY A 278 -13.89 -10.22 21.57
N THR A 279 -13.16 -9.66 20.59
CA THR A 279 -13.42 -9.85 19.16
C THR A 279 -12.13 -9.98 18.36
N ARG A 280 -12.20 -10.67 17.22
CA ARG A 280 -11.10 -10.86 16.28
C ARG A 280 -11.15 -9.92 15.06
N ALA A 281 -12.05 -8.97 15.07
CA ALA A 281 -12.25 -8.02 13.96
C ALA A 281 -11.00 -7.19 13.62
N TYR A 282 -10.08 -7.06 14.58
CA TYR A 282 -8.84 -6.27 14.41
C TYR A 282 -7.62 -7.11 14.01
N ASN A 283 -7.77 -8.44 13.97
CA ASN A 283 -6.73 -9.37 13.50
C ASN A 283 -6.72 -9.44 11.96
N GLY A 284 -5.54 -9.68 11.37
CA GLY A 284 -5.36 -9.71 9.92
C GLY A 284 -5.63 -8.35 9.26
N GLY A 285 -6.06 -8.36 8.00
CA GLY A 285 -6.40 -7.15 7.24
C GLY A 285 -7.65 -6.46 7.77
N GLY A 286 -8.75 -7.22 7.96
CA GLY A 286 -10.04 -6.71 8.39
C GLY A 286 -10.92 -6.23 7.24
N MET A 287 -10.75 -6.79 6.05
CA MET A 287 -11.59 -6.47 4.88
C MET A 287 -13.06 -6.75 5.12
N ASP A 288 -13.37 -7.83 5.85
CA ASP A 288 -14.71 -8.19 6.27
C ASP A 288 -15.45 -7.10 7.08
N VAL A 289 -14.70 -6.30 7.83
CA VAL A 289 -15.28 -5.15 8.55
C VAL A 289 -15.56 -4.00 7.60
N ILE A 290 -14.66 -3.76 6.62
CA ILE A 290 -14.86 -2.74 5.59
C ILE A 290 -16.09 -3.09 4.76
N GLU A 291 -16.18 -4.32 4.25
CA GLU A 291 -17.31 -4.81 3.45
C GLU A 291 -18.64 -4.58 4.17
N ARG A 292 -18.75 -4.93 5.46
CA ARG A 292 -19.98 -4.70 6.24
C ARG A 292 -20.38 -3.22 6.37
N ILE A 293 -19.42 -2.30 6.33
CA ILE A 293 -19.77 -0.87 6.34
C ILE A 293 -20.45 -0.48 5.03
N PHE A 294 -19.98 -1.00 3.90
CA PHE A 294 -20.57 -0.71 2.60
C PHE A 294 -21.89 -1.44 2.37
N GLU A 295 -22.01 -2.70 2.81
CA GLU A 295 -23.19 -3.54 2.58
C GLU A 295 -24.29 -3.30 3.62
N GLU A 296 -23.94 -3.22 4.91
CA GLU A 296 -24.89 -3.19 6.02
C GLU A 296 -24.96 -1.82 6.72
N GLY A 297 -24.02 -0.92 6.45
CA GLY A 297 -23.90 0.36 7.16
C GLY A 297 -23.50 0.25 8.62
N VAL A 298 -22.98 -0.92 9.04
CA VAL A 298 -22.62 -1.19 10.43
C VAL A 298 -21.24 -0.67 10.75
N VAL A 299 -21.15 0.30 11.66
CA VAL A 299 -19.89 0.93 12.08
C VAL A 299 -19.72 0.81 13.59
N ARG A 300 -18.48 0.55 14.01
CA ARG A 300 -18.07 0.59 15.43
C ARG A 300 -17.15 1.78 15.65
N PRO A 301 -17.55 2.78 16.45
CA PRO A 301 -16.77 4.03 16.62
C PRO A 301 -15.35 3.83 17.11
N GLU A 302 -15.13 2.82 17.98
CA GLU A 302 -13.82 2.50 18.55
C GLU A 302 -12.88 1.77 17.60
N ALA A 303 -13.39 1.27 16.48
CA ALA A 303 -12.67 0.33 15.61
C ALA A 303 -11.39 0.92 15.02
N PHE A 304 -11.41 2.19 14.62
CA PHE A 304 -10.23 2.84 14.05
C PHE A 304 -9.06 2.92 15.03
N LEU A 305 -9.33 3.25 16.32
CA LEU A 305 -8.29 3.32 17.35
C LEU A 305 -7.72 1.93 17.68
N LEU A 306 -8.58 0.94 17.81
CA LEU A 306 -8.17 -0.43 18.06
C LEU A 306 -7.31 -0.97 16.92
N LYS A 307 -7.69 -0.67 15.67
CA LYS A 307 -6.88 -1.08 14.51
C LYS A 307 -5.49 -0.43 14.51
N ILE A 308 -5.39 0.85 14.84
CA ILE A 308 -4.11 1.56 15.01
C ILE A 308 -3.23 0.83 16.03
N ILE A 309 -3.79 0.49 17.20
CA ILE A 309 -3.05 -0.17 18.29
C ILE A 309 -2.58 -1.57 17.84
N PHE A 310 -3.49 -2.41 17.34
CA PHE A 310 -3.18 -3.77 16.92
C PHE A 310 -2.11 -3.81 15.82
N THR A 311 -2.23 -2.95 14.82
CA THR A 311 -1.29 -2.89 13.70
C THR A 311 0.09 -2.38 14.16
N SER A 312 0.13 -1.31 14.95
CA SER A 312 1.38 -0.74 15.47
C SER A 312 2.15 -1.73 16.34
N ILE A 313 1.46 -2.53 17.15
CA ILE A 313 2.06 -3.59 17.96
C ILE A 313 2.55 -4.72 17.07
N THR A 314 1.72 -5.20 16.14
CA THR A 314 2.06 -6.31 15.26
C THR A 314 3.31 -6.01 14.44
N ILE A 315 3.29 -4.92 13.68
CA ILE A 315 4.41 -4.53 12.79
C ILE A 315 5.62 -4.08 13.61
N GLY A 316 5.39 -3.29 14.68
CA GLY A 316 6.45 -2.82 15.58
C GLY A 316 7.21 -3.94 16.27
N ALA A 317 6.55 -5.04 16.61
CA ALA A 317 7.16 -6.23 17.17
C ALA A 317 8.00 -7.04 16.16
N GLY A 318 7.86 -6.77 14.84
CA GLY A 318 8.65 -7.41 13.79
C GLY A 318 7.91 -8.43 12.95
N PHE A 319 6.60 -8.59 13.13
CA PHE A 319 5.77 -9.33 12.18
C PHE A 319 5.80 -8.64 10.82
N LYS A 320 5.49 -9.38 9.78
CA LYS A 320 5.58 -8.93 8.39
C LYS A 320 4.19 -8.83 7.75
N GLY A 321 4.04 -7.80 6.93
CA GLY A 321 2.79 -7.47 6.23
C GLY A 321 2.83 -6.03 5.75
N GLY A 322 1.72 -5.58 5.15
CA GLY A 322 1.54 -4.20 4.69
C GLY A 322 0.73 -3.36 5.66
N GLU A 323 0.88 -2.06 5.56
CA GLU A 323 0.15 -1.07 6.34
C GLU A 323 -1.08 -0.51 5.59
N ILE A 324 -1.22 -0.80 4.29
CA ILE A 324 -2.24 -0.19 3.41
C ILE A 324 -3.65 -0.64 3.78
N VAL A 325 -3.93 -1.96 3.90
CA VAL A 325 -5.27 -2.43 4.31
C VAL A 325 -5.66 -1.93 5.70
N PRO A 326 -4.78 -1.97 6.73
CA PRO A 326 -5.05 -1.28 7.98
C PRO A 326 -5.39 0.21 7.81
N THR A 327 -4.74 0.91 6.88
CA THR A 327 -5.09 2.31 6.53
C THR A 327 -6.52 2.40 6.02
N LEU A 328 -6.91 1.54 5.07
CA LEU A 328 -8.27 1.52 4.54
C LEU A 328 -9.29 1.22 5.63
N PHE A 329 -8.99 0.26 6.53
CA PHE A 329 -9.83 -0.07 7.66
C PHE A 329 -10.05 1.11 8.61
N ILE A 330 -8.96 1.81 8.98
CA ILE A 330 -9.01 2.98 9.85
C ILE A 330 -9.83 4.09 9.18
N GLY A 331 -9.58 4.34 7.88
CA GLY A 331 -10.32 5.31 7.08
C GLY A 331 -11.81 4.99 6.98
N ALA A 332 -12.16 3.74 6.66
CA ALA A 332 -13.54 3.30 6.54
C ALA A 332 -14.31 3.42 7.86
N THR A 333 -13.72 2.93 8.94
CA THR A 333 -14.39 2.92 10.26
C THR A 333 -14.52 4.32 10.86
N LEU A 334 -13.50 5.17 10.73
CA LEU A 334 -13.57 6.55 11.18
C LEU A 334 -14.50 7.37 10.30
N GLY A 335 -14.33 7.29 8.97
CA GLY A 335 -15.16 8.03 8.01
C GLY A 335 -16.64 7.65 8.10
N GLY A 336 -16.95 6.35 8.20
CA GLY A 336 -18.32 5.87 8.40
C GLY A 336 -18.92 6.34 9.73
N THR A 337 -18.13 6.32 10.82
CA THR A 337 -18.57 6.86 12.13
C THR A 337 -18.90 8.35 12.05
N LEU A 338 -18.00 9.13 11.47
CA LEU A 338 -18.17 10.58 11.33
C LEU A 338 -19.35 10.92 10.41
N ALA A 339 -19.58 10.13 9.37
CA ALA A 339 -20.73 10.29 8.47
C ALA A 339 -22.06 10.19 9.22
N LEU A 340 -22.23 9.22 10.10
CA LEU A 340 -23.43 9.10 10.96
C LEU A 340 -23.65 10.36 11.81
N LEU A 341 -22.57 10.95 12.35
CA LEU A 341 -22.68 12.15 13.19
C LEU A 341 -23.09 13.38 12.39
N VAL A 342 -22.73 13.45 11.11
CA VAL A 342 -23.06 14.61 10.25
C VAL A 342 -24.27 14.34 9.33
N GLY A 343 -24.95 13.20 9.49
CA GLY A 343 -26.15 12.85 8.72
C GLY A 343 -25.87 12.46 7.25
N LEU A 344 -24.76 11.74 7.03
CA LEU A 344 -24.42 11.11 5.75
C LEU A 344 -24.47 9.57 5.88
N SER A 345 -24.55 8.85 4.76
CA SER A 345 -24.51 7.38 4.79
C SER A 345 -23.14 6.87 5.25
N PRO A 346 -23.08 5.79 6.05
CA PRO A 346 -21.81 5.19 6.49
C PRO A 346 -20.92 4.75 5.33
N ALA A 347 -21.49 4.19 4.26
CA ALA A 347 -20.76 3.75 3.08
C ALA A 347 -20.08 4.94 2.36
N PHE A 348 -20.82 6.04 2.16
CA PHE A 348 -20.23 7.25 1.59
C PHE A 348 -19.13 7.84 2.49
N GLY A 349 -19.39 7.92 3.81
CA GLY A 349 -18.37 8.38 4.75
C GLY A 349 -17.14 7.48 4.80
N ALA A 350 -17.31 6.17 4.66
CA ALA A 350 -16.21 5.21 4.58
C ALA A 350 -15.34 5.45 3.33
N ALA A 351 -15.95 5.69 2.16
CA ALA A 351 -15.22 6.02 0.94
C ALA A 351 -14.40 7.30 1.10
N ILE A 352 -15.01 8.38 1.65
CA ILE A 352 -14.32 9.64 1.96
C ILE A 352 -13.18 9.43 2.95
N GLY A 353 -13.43 8.66 4.02
CA GLY A 353 -12.42 8.36 5.04
C GLY A 353 -11.26 7.53 4.52
N ILE A 354 -11.52 6.53 3.66
CA ILE A 354 -10.49 5.75 2.98
C ILE A 354 -9.60 6.66 2.14
N ALA A 355 -10.21 7.50 1.27
CA ALA A 355 -9.46 8.41 0.42
C ALA A 355 -8.60 9.40 1.24
N ALA A 356 -9.20 10.02 2.25
CA ALA A 356 -8.49 10.97 3.11
C ALA A 356 -7.34 10.30 3.89
N LEU A 357 -7.60 9.16 4.54
CA LEU A 357 -6.57 8.50 5.34
C LEU A 357 -5.45 7.94 4.49
N PHE A 358 -5.76 7.27 3.37
CA PHE A 358 -4.75 6.73 2.46
C PHE A 358 -3.84 7.84 1.92
N CYS A 359 -4.41 8.95 1.48
CA CYS A 359 -3.63 10.10 1.02
C CYS A 359 -2.76 10.70 2.15
N GLY A 360 -3.33 10.85 3.36
CA GLY A 360 -2.64 11.42 4.50
C GLY A 360 -1.42 10.62 4.96
N VAL A 361 -1.47 9.28 4.90
CA VAL A 361 -0.35 8.42 5.30
C VAL A 361 0.66 8.15 4.20
N THR A 362 0.25 8.23 2.91
CA THR A 362 1.13 7.91 1.78
C THR A 362 1.67 9.13 1.06
N ASN A 363 1.07 10.29 1.23
CA ASN A 363 1.35 11.53 0.49
C ASN A 363 1.23 11.38 -1.03
N CYS A 364 0.29 10.54 -1.51
CA CYS A 364 0.09 10.21 -2.92
C CYS A 364 -1.31 10.64 -3.40
N PRO A 365 -1.55 11.94 -3.62
CA PRO A 365 -2.89 12.43 -3.97
C PRO A 365 -3.40 11.90 -5.32
N ILE A 366 -2.55 11.81 -6.36
CA ILE A 366 -2.98 11.35 -7.69
C ILE A 366 -3.33 9.86 -7.65
N ALA A 367 -2.48 9.06 -7.03
CA ALA A 367 -2.76 7.63 -6.84
C ALA A 367 -4.02 7.40 -6.01
N THR A 368 -4.28 8.23 -4.99
CA THR A 368 -5.48 8.15 -4.16
C THR A 368 -6.76 8.43 -4.95
N ILE A 369 -6.74 9.43 -5.83
CA ILE A 369 -7.88 9.76 -6.69
C ILE A 369 -8.20 8.58 -7.61
N LEU A 370 -7.20 8.01 -8.27
CA LEU A 370 -7.36 6.84 -9.13
C LEU A 370 -7.83 5.61 -8.34
N LEU A 371 -7.27 5.39 -7.16
CA LEU A 371 -7.69 4.33 -6.25
C LEU A 371 -9.17 4.46 -5.88
N SER A 372 -9.61 5.67 -5.59
CA SER A 372 -11.02 5.94 -5.26
C SER A 372 -11.96 5.64 -6.42
N VAL A 373 -11.55 5.96 -7.65
CA VAL A 373 -12.33 5.63 -8.86
C VAL A 373 -12.41 4.12 -9.08
N GLU A 374 -11.29 3.40 -8.89
CA GLU A 374 -11.23 1.95 -9.06
C GLU A 374 -11.98 1.19 -7.95
N LEU A 375 -11.96 1.69 -6.70
CA LEU A 375 -12.64 1.04 -5.58
C LEU A 375 -14.12 1.37 -5.49
N PHE A 376 -14.51 2.62 -5.73
CA PHE A 376 -15.86 3.14 -5.40
C PHE A 376 -16.66 3.57 -6.63
N GLY A 377 -16.06 3.53 -7.82
CA GLY A 377 -16.67 4.06 -9.04
C GLY A 377 -16.56 5.58 -9.17
N GLY A 378 -17.08 6.10 -10.30
CA GLY A 378 -16.91 7.52 -10.66
C GLY A 378 -17.81 8.49 -9.88
N GLU A 379 -18.93 8.04 -9.34
CA GLU A 379 -19.94 8.94 -8.71
C GLU A 379 -19.41 9.64 -7.45
N SER A 380 -18.63 8.96 -6.63
CA SER A 380 -18.01 9.52 -5.42
C SER A 380 -16.65 10.18 -5.67
N ALA A 381 -16.11 10.09 -6.89
CA ALA A 381 -14.73 10.46 -7.20
C ALA A 381 -14.39 11.91 -6.86
N LEU A 382 -15.30 12.86 -7.15
CA LEU A 382 -15.06 14.27 -6.86
C LEU A 382 -14.96 14.55 -5.36
N PHE A 383 -15.79 13.92 -4.56
CA PHE A 383 -15.74 14.04 -3.10
C PHE A 383 -14.47 13.40 -2.53
N CYS A 384 -14.11 12.22 -3.01
CA CYS A 384 -12.86 11.53 -2.63
C CYS A 384 -11.63 12.34 -3.01
N MET A 385 -11.63 12.98 -4.20
CA MET A 385 -10.56 13.88 -4.63
C MET A 385 -10.38 15.05 -3.66
N ILE A 386 -11.48 15.72 -3.28
CA ILE A 386 -11.45 16.83 -2.33
C ILE A 386 -10.93 16.36 -0.97
N ALA A 387 -11.44 15.23 -0.48
CA ALA A 387 -11.01 14.65 0.79
C ALA A 387 -9.51 14.27 0.78
N ALA A 388 -9.02 13.67 -0.30
CA ALA A 388 -7.61 13.34 -0.48
C ALA A 388 -6.73 14.60 -0.45
N LEU A 389 -7.08 15.65 -1.21
CA LEU A 389 -6.32 16.89 -1.28
C LEU A 389 -6.33 17.66 0.06
N VAL A 390 -7.46 17.70 0.75
CA VAL A 390 -7.55 18.27 2.10
C VAL A 390 -6.64 17.50 3.06
N SER A 391 -6.73 16.18 3.06
CA SER A 391 -5.87 15.35 3.91
C SER A 391 -4.39 15.48 3.55
N PHE A 392 -4.05 15.58 2.27
CA PHE A 392 -2.67 15.82 1.82
C PHE A 392 -2.08 17.09 2.46
N LEU A 393 -2.85 18.16 2.50
CA LEU A 393 -2.40 19.42 3.10
C LEU A 393 -2.32 19.31 4.63
N PHE A 394 -3.37 18.81 5.28
CA PHE A 394 -3.47 18.80 6.75
C PHE A 394 -2.62 17.71 7.42
N SER A 395 -2.22 16.65 6.73
CA SER A 395 -1.32 15.62 7.28
C SER A 395 0.14 16.08 7.41
N GLY A 396 0.49 17.29 6.97
CA GLY A 396 1.85 17.80 7.03
C GLY A 396 2.83 16.87 6.30
N TYR A 397 3.97 16.58 6.91
CA TYR A 397 5.01 15.70 6.36
C TYR A 397 5.03 14.32 7.01
N PHE A 398 3.96 13.94 7.70
CA PHE A 398 3.82 12.59 8.23
C PHE A 398 3.68 11.57 7.09
N SER A 399 4.32 10.41 7.25
CA SER A 399 4.24 9.29 6.31
C SER A 399 4.42 7.97 7.05
N LEU A 400 3.76 6.91 6.56
CA LEU A 400 4.06 5.53 7.00
C LEU A 400 5.47 5.10 6.58
N TYR A 401 6.01 5.73 5.54
CA TYR A 401 7.26 5.33 4.90
C TYR A 401 8.35 6.35 5.19
N SER A 402 9.22 6.05 6.15
CA SER A 402 10.40 6.89 6.44
C SER A 402 11.41 6.93 5.28
N GLY A 403 11.35 5.95 4.37
CA GLY A 403 12.10 5.93 3.14
C GLY A 403 11.53 6.83 2.03
N GLN A 404 10.33 7.39 2.18
CA GLN A 404 9.74 8.34 1.24
C GLN A 404 10.44 9.70 1.32
N GLN A 405 10.70 10.31 0.18
CA GLN A 405 11.30 11.64 0.11
C GLN A 405 10.27 12.65 -0.39
N LEU A 406 10.09 13.73 0.36
CA LEU A 406 9.28 14.89 -0.05
C LEU A 406 10.23 15.97 -0.58
N ILE A 407 10.16 16.22 -1.88
CA ILE A 407 11.09 17.11 -2.57
C ILE A 407 10.65 18.56 -2.44
N TYR A 408 9.37 18.83 -2.64
CA TYR A 408 8.80 20.16 -2.56
C TYR A 408 7.89 20.33 -1.35
N SER A 409 7.78 21.54 -0.87
CA SER A 409 6.81 21.91 0.16
C SER A 409 5.38 21.69 -0.36
N LYS A 410 4.49 21.20 0.51
CA LYS A 410 3.05 21.08 0.18
C LYS A 410 2.34 22.44 0.08
N LEU A 411 2.97 23.51 0.57
CA LEU A 411 2.38 24.86 0.65
C LEU A 411 3.02 25.86 -0.31
N SER A 412 4.15 25.53 -0.93
CA SER A 412 4.88 26.45 -1.80
C SER A 412 5.80 25.67 -2.74
N GLU A 413 6.31 26.29 -3.79
CA GLU A 413 7.28 25.71 -4.74
C GLU A 413 8.70 25.57 -4.15
N LYS A 414 8.84 25.77 -2.84
CA LYS A 414 10.14 25.67 -2.17
C LYS A 414 10.58 24.21 -2.10
N GLU A 415 11.78 23.95 -2.56
CA GLU A 415 12.44 22.65 -2.40
C GLU A 415 12.87 22.46 -0.93
N ILE A 416 12.50 21.33 -0.32
CA ILE A 416 12.75 21.03 1.08
C ILE A 416 13.58 19.78 1.30
N ASN A 417 13.48 18.79 0.40
CA ASN A 417 14.22 17.50 0.46
C ASN A 417 14.22 16.82 1.84
N VAL A 418 13.04 16.65 2.44
CA VAL A 418 12.88 15.99 3.74
C VAL A 418 12.37 14.55 3.57
N HIS A 419 12.67 13.70 4.56
CA HIS A 419 12.08 12.39 4.67
C HIS A 419 10.73 12.44 5.41
N GLY A 420 9.83 11.49 5.11
CA GLY A 420 8.57 11.35 5.84
C GLY A 420 8.80 11.02 7.33
N HIS A 421 8.00 11.63 8.20
CA HIS A 421 8.09 11.47 9.65
C HIS A 421 7.06 10.48 10.18
#